data_58a23d806f9ceac3a95b5a8ff217bcc6
#
_entry.id   58a23d806f9ceac3a95b5a8ff217bcc6
#
_cell.length_a   1.000
_cell.length_b   1.000
_cell.length_c   1.000
_cell.angle_alpha   90.00
_cell.angle_beta   90.00
_cell.angle_gamma   90.00
#
_symmetry.space_group_name_H-M   'P 1'
#
loop_
_entity.id
_entity.type
_entity.pdbx_description
1 polymer ?
#
loop_
_entity_poly.entity_id
_entity_poly.type
_entity_poly.pdbx_seq_one_letter_code
_entity_poly.pdbx_strand_id
1 'polypeptide(L)'
;MGRRALGALVGVLGLAIVGYLVFQSGLWVGLLGDSEYEEGTVTVTDGTATPTPCDTSPNATEVTACDGNQQLATVNVRISNTFQQRYTGLSNTSSLGPDEGMLFVYDDEGEYTYVMRDMAFPLDIIFIAENGTITTIHHAPLPPEGTSESELQGYSGRGQYVLEVNRGWANRTGVSVGDTVELPDSVE
;
A
#
# COMPACT_ATOMS: atom_id res chain seq x y z
N MET A 1 39.39 49.24 13.70
CA MET A 1 39.20 47.79 13.47
C MET A 1 37.84 47.24 13.98
N GLY A 2 36.86 48.06 14.36
CA GLY A 2 35.60 47.58 15.01
C GLY A 2 34.37 47.37 14.11
N ARG A 3 34.33 47.97 12.91
CA ARG A 3 33.05 47.95 12.09
C ARG A 3 32.82 46.68 11.29
N ARG A 4 33.84 45.91 10.94
CA ARG A 4 33.70 44.64 10.16
C ARG A 4 33.30 43.45 11.04
N ALA A 5 33.70 43.44 12.30
CA ALA A 5 33.35 42.39 13.26
C ALA A 5 31.89 42.46 13.70
N LEU A 6 31.31 43.67 13.82
CA LEU A 6 29.93 43.88 14.22
C LEU A 6 28.95 43.39 13.14
N GLY A 7 29.28 43.62 11.84
CA GLY A 7 28.45 43.16 10.71
C GLY A 7 28.38 41.62 10.59
N ALA A 8 29.48 40.93 10.87
CA ALA A 8 29.54 39.48 10.85
C ALA A 8 28.73 38.86 12.01
N LEU A 9 28.77 39.47 13.19
CA LEU A 9 28.04 38.99 14.36
C LEU A 9 26.53 39.16 14.23
N VAL A 10 26.06 40.24 13.64
CA VAL A 10 24.64 40.51 13.34
C VAL A 10 24.13 39.54 12.27
N GLY A 11 24.93 39.22 11.24
CA GLY A 11 24.57 38.25 10.20
C GLY A 11 24.40 36.83 10.74
N VAL A 12 25.30 36.38 11.59
CA VAL A 12 25.23 35.03 12.22
C VAL A 12 24.03 34.92 13.18
N LEU A 13 23.78 35.98 13.95
CA LEU A 13 22.63 36.02 14.87
C LEU A 13 21.31 36.03 14.09
N GLY A 14 21.23 36.76 12.98
CA GLY A 14 20.04 36.78 12.11
C GLY A 14 19.73 35.43 11.51
N LEU A 15 20.75 34.71 11.02
CA LEU A 15 20.58 33.33 10.48
C LEU A 15 20.16 32.33 11.56
N ALA A 16 20.69 32.45 12.78
CA ALA A 16 20.31 31.61 13.90
C ALA A 16 18.84 31.84 14.35
N ILE A 17 18.37 33.09 14.34
CA ILE A 17 16.98 33.43 14.68
C ILE A 17 16.01 32.93 13.59
N VAL A 18 16.35 33.08 12.31
CA VAL A 18 15.54 32.57 11.21
C VAL A 18 15.49 31.04 11.26
N GLY A 19 16.62 30.38 11.49
CA GLY A 19 16.66 28.92 11.68
C GLY A 19 15.81 28.46 12.86
N TYR A 20 15.86 29.17 13.98
CA TYR A 20 15.06 28.85 15.17
C TYR A 20 13.54 29.07 14.92
N LEU A 21 13.15 30.14 14.24
CA LEU A 21 11.74 30.42 13.91
C LEU A 21 11.18 29.40 12.90
N VAL A 22 11.98 28.98 11.92
CA VAL A 22 11.60 27.90 11.00
C VAL A 22 11.43 26.59 11.77
N PHE A 23 12.30 26.28 12.73
CA PHE A 23 12.17 25.10 13.58
C PHE A 23 10.91 25.11 14.44
N GLN A 24 10.55 26.28 15.02
CA GLN A 24 9.34 26.44 15.84
C GLN A 24 8.04 26.46 15.04
N SER A 25 8.08 26.83 13.77
CA SER A 25 6.90 26.90 12.89
C SER A 25 6.46 25.56 12.31
N GLY A 26 7.19 24.48 12.59
CA GLY A 26 6.88 23.16 12.02
C GLY A 26 7.12 23.03 10.51
N LEU A 27 7.66 24.07 9.86
CA LEU A 27 7.99 24.09 8.41
C LEU A 27 9.10 23.08 8.02
N TRP A 28 9.72 22.41 8.98
CA TRP A 28 10.73 21.38 8.75
C TRP A 28 10.15 20.08 8.19
N VAL A 29 8.88 19.81 8.45
CA VAL A 29 8.23 18.55 8.09
C VAL A 29 8.17 18.36 6.56
N GLY A 30 8.20 19.45 5.79
CA GLY A 30 8.24 19.40 4.33
C GLY A 30 9.62 19.39 3.68
N LEU A 31 10.72 19.56 4.44
CA LEU A 31 12.10 19.62 3.89
C LEU A 31 12.90 18.33 4.08
N LEU A 32 12.51 17.47 5.00
CA LEU A 32 13.06 16.14 5.18
C LEU A 32 12.01 15.20 4.56
N GLY A 33 12.17 14.89 3.27
CA GLY A 33 11.24 14.09 2.52
C GLY A 33 10.97 12.71 3.18
N ASP A 34 10.08 12.69 4.17
CA ASP A 34 9.26 11.52 4.37
C ASP A 34 8.41 11.42 3.10
N SER A 35 8.60 10.37 2.35
CA SER A 35 7.68 10.01 1.28
C SER A 35 6.37 9.65 1.95
N GLU A 36 5.53 10.68 2.20
CA GLU A 36 4.18 10.50 2.72
C GLU A 36 3.46 9.59 1.75
N TYR A 37 3.08 8.39 2.22
CA TYR A 37 2.30 7.46 1.44
C TYR A 37 0.88 8.02 1.35
N GLU A 38 0.33 8.02 0.16
CA GLU A 38 -1.10 8.22 -0.03
C GLU A 38 -1.85 7.04 0.60
N GLU A 39 -3.00 7.30 1.21
CA GLU A 39 -3.84 6.28 1.83
C GLU A 39 -5.07 6.04 0.96
N GLY A 40 -5.54 4.80 0.95
CA GLY A 40 -6.72 4.40 0.22
C GLY A 40 -7.39 3.18 0.83
N THR A 41 -8.49 2.77 0.23
CA THR A 41 -9.23 1.57 0.63
C THR A 41 -9.39 0.67 -0.58
N VAL A 42 -9.05 -0.60 -0.40
CA VAL A 42 -9.24 -1.66 -1.37
C VAL A 42 -10.42 -2.51 -0.93
N THR A 43 -11.37 -2.80 -1.82
CA THR A 43 -12.47 -3.72 -1.57
C THR A 43 -12.33 -4.95 -2.46
N VAL A 44 -12.49 -6.14 -1.88
CA VAL A 44 -12.46 -7.41 -2.63
C VAL A 44 -13.85 -8.02 -2.66
N THR A 45 -14.27 -8.43 -3.86
CA THR A 45 -15.56 -9.07 -4.12
C THR A 45 -15.37 -10.42 -4.78
N ASP A 46 -16.30 -11.35 -4.54
CA ASP A 46 -16.29 -12.69 -5.14
C ASP A 46 -16.44 -12.58 -6.67
N GLY A 47 -15.36 -12.90 -7.40
CA GLY A 47 -15.34 -12.90 -8.86
C GLY A 47 -16.12 -14.04 -9.53
N THR A 48 -16.56 -15.04 -8.74
CA THR A 48 -17.31 -16.21 -9.22
C THR A 48 -18.83 -16.09 -8.99
N ALA A 49 -19.26 -15.05 -8.29
CA ALA A 49 -20.67 -14.86 -7.98
C ALA A 49 -21.47 -14.67 -9.28
N THR A 50 -22.22 -15.69 -9.65
CA THR A 50 -23.24 -15.57 -10.69
C THR A 50 -24.35 -14.66 -10.15
N PRO A 51 -24.75 -13.60 -10.88
CA PRO A 51 -25.82 -12.72 -10.42
C PRO A 51 -27.07 -13.58 -10.15
N THR A 52 -27.39 -13.72 -8.86
CA THR A 52 -28.64 -14.39 -8.46
C THR A 52 -29.78 -13.44 -8.86
N PRO A 53 -30.79 -13.89 -9.64
CA PRO A 53 -31.95 -13.06 -9.93
C PRO A 53 -32.56 -12.61 -8.61
N CYS A 54 -32.62 -11.31 -8.37
CA CYS A 54 -33.35 -10.77 -7.23
C CYS A 54 -34.79 -11.24 -7.33
N ASP A 55 -35.29 -11.83 -6.26
CA ASP A 55 -36.68 -12.22 -6.15
C ASP A 55 -37.54 -10.97 -6.31
N THR A 56 -38.04 -10.76 -7.51
CA THR A 56 -38.94 -9.64 -7.82
C THR A 56 -40.30 -10.00 -7.21
N SER A 57 -40.48 -9.62 -5.95
CA SER A 57 -41.80 -9.54 -5.36
C SER A 57 -42.65 -8.56 -6.19
N PRO A 58 -43.87 -8.91 -6.59
CA PRO A 58 -44.66 -8.17 -7.58
C PRO A 58 -45.13 -6.75 -7.12
N ASN A 59 -44.60 -6.26 -6.00
CA ASN A 59 -44.93 -4.95 -5.44
C ASN A 59 -43.72 -4.04 -5.22
N ALA A 60 -42.53 -4.32 -5.76
CA ALA A 60 -41.38 -3.45 -5.65
C ALA A 60 -41.40 -2.38 -6.77
N THR A 61 -41.58 -1.12 -6.40
CA THR A 61 -41.60 0.04 -7.31
C THR A 61 -40.19 0.53 -7.69
N GLU A 62 -39.15 -0.06 -7.13
CA GLU A 62 -37.73 0.22 -7.46
C GLU A 62 -37.00 -1.11 -7.71
N VAL A 63 -36.49 -1.27 -8.93
CA VAL A 63 -35.56 -2.33 -9.28
C VAL A 63 -34.20 -1.89 -8.73
N THR A 64 -33.92 -2.25 -7.49
CA THR A 64 -32.55 -2.18 -6.95
C THR A 64 -31.77 -3.30 -7.64
N ALA A 65 -30.80 -2.95 -8.46
CA ALA A 65 -29.86 -3.93 -9.01
C ALA A 65 -29.21 -4.64 -7.82
N CYS A 66 -29.45 -5.95 -7.69
CA CYS A 66 -28.68 -6.78 -6.80
C CYS A 66 -27.36 -7.03 -7.52
N ASP A 67 -26.33 -6.26 -7.17
CA ASP A 67 -24.98 -6.57 -7.55
C ASP A 67 -24.62 -7.94 -7.00
N GLY A 68 -24.49 -8.92 -7.90
CA GLY A 68 -24.21 -10.30 -7.55
C GLY A 68 -22.82 -10.52 -6.95
N ASN A 69 -22.05 -9.47 -6.76
CA ASN A 69 -20.71 -9.50 -6.18
C ASN A 69 -20.81 -9.41 -4.64
N GLN A 70 -20.66 -10.54 -3.98
CA GLN A 70 -20.55 -10.55 -2.52
C GLN A 70 -19.22 -9.90 -2.12
N GLN A 71 -19.26 -8.82 -1.34
CA GLN A 71 -18.06 -8.25 -0.74
C GLN A 71 -17.46 -9.25 0.26
N LEU A 72 -16.20 -9.62 0.03
CA LEU A 72 -15.45 -10.55 0.87
C LEU A 72 -14.65 -9.82 1.95
N ALA A 73 -14.00 -8.71 1.56
CA ALA A 73 -13.11 -7.99 2.46
C ALA A 73 -12.92 -6.52 2.06
N THR A 74 -12.44 -5.75 3.03
CA THR A 74 -11.96 -4.38 2.84
C THR A 74 -10.63 -4.21 3.56
N VAL A 75 -9.69 -3.50 2.93
CA VAL A 75 -8.33 -3.25 3.46
C VAL A 75 -8.02 -1.76 3.33
N ASN A 76 -7.54 -1.16 4.42
CA ASN A 76 -6.94 0.17 4.39
C ASN A 76 -5.48 0.05 3.95
N VAL A 77 -5.10 0.73 2.90
CA VAL A 77 -3.78 0.59 2.30
C VAL A 77 -3.01 1.91 2.28
N ARG A 78 -1.70 1.81 2.43
CA ARG A 78 -0.75 2.81 1.99
C ARG A 78 -0.40 2.54 0.54
N ILE A 79 -0.45 3.56 -0.31
CA ILE A 79 -0.21 3.43 -1.75
C ILE A 79 1.26 3.69 -2.05
N SER A 80 1.90 2.74 -2.71
CA SER A 80 3.31 2.75 -3.10
C SER A 80 3.40 2.85 -4.62
N ASN A 81 3.46 4.08 -5.15
CA ASN A 81 3.42 4.39 -6.58
C ASN A 81 4.73 4.96 -7.14
N THR A 82 5.75 5.21 -6.31
CA THR A 82 7.08 5.64 -6.75
C THR A 82 8.11 4.52 -6.64
N PHE A 83 9.19 4.59 -7.42
CA PHE A 83 10.29 3.62 -7.33
C PHE A 83 10.85 3.49 -5.90
N GLN A 84 11.05 4.62 -5.19
CA GLN A 84 11.60 4.60 -3.84
C GLN A 84 10.64 3.95 -2.84
N GLN A 85 9.34 4.23 -2.94
CA GLN A 85 8.33 3.63 -2.09
C GLN A 85 8.23 2.11 -2.33
N ARG A 86 8.21 1.67 -3.62
CA ARG A 86 8.20 0.25 -3.98
C ARG A 86 9.45 -0.48 -3.50
N TYR A 87 10.63 0.17 -3.57
CA TYR A 87 11.87 -0.40 -3.06
C TYR A 87 11.87 -0.58 -1.53
N THR A 88 11.32 0.38 -0.81
CA THR A 88 11.20 0.34 0.66
C THR A 88 10.11 -0.65 1.10
N GLY A 89 8.94 -0.60 0.48
CA GLY A 89 7.80 -1.44 0.82
C GLY A 89 7.48 -1.42 2.31
N LEU A 90 7.26 -2.59 2.88
CA LEU A 90 6.99 -2.79 4.30
C LEU A 90 8.24 -3.07 5.15
N SER A 91 9.47 -3.01 4.59
CA SER A 91 10.72 -3.33 5.31
C SER A 91 10.94 -2.50 6.58
N ASN A 92 10.41 -1.27 6.62
CA ASN A 92 10.50 -0.38 7.80
C ASN A 92 9.24 -0.44 8.69
N THR A 93 8.32 -1.37 8.42
CA THR A 93 7.07 -1.53 9.17
C THR A 93 7.22 -2.64 10.20
N SER A 94 6.93 -2.36 11.46
CA SER A 94 7.05 -3.36 12.54
C SER A 94 5.84 -4.29 12.65
N SER A 95 4.66 -3.81 12.23
CA SER A 95 3.41 -4.59 12.22
C SER A 95 2.35 -3.87 11.39
N LEU A 96 1.36 -4.62 10.92
CA LEU A 96 0.11 -4.13 10.32
C LEU A 96 -1.07 -4.46 11.22
N GLY A 97 -2.09 -3.62 11.23
CA GLY A 97 -3.41 -3.97 11.76
C GLY A 97 -4.03 -5.13 10.98
N PRO A 98 -5.12 -5.75 11.49
CA PRO A 98 -5.72 -6.93 10.88
C PRO A 98 -6.22 -6.72 9.45
N ASP A 99 -6.66 -5.50 9.12
CA ASP A 99 -7.18 -5.11 7.81
C ASP A 99 -6.43 -3.86 7.29
N GLU A 100 -5.12 -3.84 7.49
CA GLU A 100 -4.17 -2.87 6.93
C GLU A 100 -3.22 -3.56 5.97
N GLY A 101 -2.73 -2.79 4.97
CA GLY A 101 -1.82 -3.29 3.96
C GLY A 101 -1.03 -2.22 3.23
N MET A 102 -0.33 -2.64 2.18
CA MET A 102 0.31 -1.76 1.22
C MET A 102 -0.08 -2.19 -0.20
N LEU A 103 -0.52 -1.21 -0.99
CA LEU A 103 -0.84 -1.39 -2.40
C LEU A 103 0.30 -0.80 -3.25
N PHE A 104 0.99 -1.67 -3.97
CA PHE A 104 2.00 -1.28 -4.94
C PHE A 104 1.33 -1.07 -6.29
N VAL A 105 1.63 0.07 -6.91
CA VAL A 105 1.06 0.47 -8.20
C VAL A 105 2.18 0.58 -9.22
N TYR A 106 2.02 -0.08 -10.37
CA TYR A 106 2.94 -0.02 -11.50
C TYR A 106 2.28 0.68 -12.69
N ASP A 107 3.09 1.26 -13.56
CA ASP A 107 2.62 1.96 -14.76
C ASP A 107 1.98 0.99 -15.77
N ASP A 108 2.51 -0.23 -15.85
CA ASP A 108 2.08 -1.27 -16.78
C ASP A 108 1.87 -2.61 -16.06
N GLU A 109 0.97 -3.44 -16.59
CA GLU A 109 0.84 -4.82 -16.17
C GLU A 109 2.05 -5.64 -16.64
N GLY A 110 2.68 -6.36 -15.71
CA GLY A 110 3.91 -7.11 -15.96
C GLY A 110 4.09 -8.30 -15.03
N GLU A 111 5.20 -9.00 -15.21
CA GLU A 111 5.67 -10.03 -14.28
C GLU A 111 6.56 -9.36 -13.23
N TYR A 112 6.14 -9.38 -11.98
CA TYR A 112 6.90 -8.78 -10.87
C TYR A 112 7.29 -9.85 -9.86
N THR A 113 8.44 -9.64 -9.21
CA THR A 113 8.95 -10.57 -8.19
C THR A 113 9.19 -9.81 -6.89
N TYR A 114 8.61 -10.30 -5.82
CA TYR A 114 8.73 -9.79 -4.47
C TYR A 114 9.60 -10.70 -3.62
N VAL A 115 10.26 -10.15 -2.61
CA VAL A 115 11.08 -10.86 -1.64
C VAL A 115 10.81 -10.33 -0.23
N MET A 116 10.99 -11.17 0.78
CA MET A 116 10.79 -10.83 2.19
C MET A 116 12.04 -10.18 2.81
N ARG A 117 12.59 -9.12 2.16
CA ARG A 117 13.79 -8.42 2.63
C ARG A 117 13.49 -7.57 3.85
N ASP A 118 14.23 -7.77 4.94
CA ASP A 118 14.14 -7.01 6.20
C ASP A 118 12.71 -6.98 6.81
N MET A 119 11.92 -8.00 6.53
CA MET A 119 10.55 -8.09 7.01
C MET A 119 10.47 -8.51 8.48
N ALA A 120 9.62 -7.82 9.25
CA ALA A 120 9.37 -8.14 10.66
C ALA A 120 8.24 -9.16 10.87
N PHE A 121 7.39 -9.38 9.87
CA PHE A 121 6.22 -10.28 9.93
C PHE A 121 5.94 -10.92 8.56
N PRO A 122 5.29 -12.11 8.54
CA PRO A 122 4.97 -12.80 7.31
C PRO A 122 3.78 -12.17 6.59
N LEU A 123 3.71 -12.32 5.25
CA LEU A 123 2.74 -11.67 4.38
C LEU A 123 1.94 -12.65 3.51
N ASP A 124 0.73 -12.23 3.12
CA ASP A 124 0.09 -12.64 1.87
C ASP A 124 0.43 -11.56 0.82
N ILE A 125 1.01 -12.00 -0.31
CA ILE A 125 1.38 -11.17 -1.46
C ILE A 125 0.41 -11.51 -2.58
N ILE A 126 -0.44 -10.55 -2.96
CA ILE A 126 -1.59 -10.74 -3.85
C ILE A 126 -1.35 -9.92 -5.11
N PHE A 127 -1.18 -10.59 -6.25
CA PHE A 127 -1.01 -9.98 -7.56
C PHE A 127 -2.38 -9.75 -8.20
N ILE A 128 -2.56 -8.55 -8.77
CA ILE A 128 -3.84 -8.08 -9.31
C ILE A 128 -3.58 -7.54 -10.71
N ALA A 129 -4.30 -8.05 -11.70
CA ALA A 129 -4.24 -7.60 -13.09
C ALA A 129 -4.76 -6.17 -13.24
N GLU A 130 -4.49 -5.53 -14.39
CA GLU A 130 -4.99 -4.20 -14.75
C GLU A 130 -6.51 -4.07 -14.60
N ASN A 131 -7.26 -5.13 -14.90
CA ASN A 131 -8.72 -5.17 -14.79
C ASN A 131 -9.25 -5.45 -13.37
N GLY A 132 -8.39 -5.46 -12.36
CA GLY A 132 -8.76 -5.73 -10.97
C GLY A 132 -8.86 -7.22 -10.58
N THR A 133 -8.61 -8.16 -11.50
CA THR A 133 -8.70 -9.60 -11.16
C THR A 133 -7.48 -10.08 -10.40
N ILE A 134 -7.66 -10.81 -9.31
CA ILE A 134 -6.57 -11.48 -8.58
C ILE A 134 -6.01 -12.63 -9.42
N THR A 135 -4.73 -12.54 -9.77
CA THR A 135 -4.03 -13.53 -10.62
C THR A 135 -3.26 -14.56 -9.81
N THR A 136 -2.68 -14.14 -8.69
CA THR A 136 -1.82 -15.00 -7.87
C THR A 136 -1.85 -14.55 -6.41
N ILE A 137 -1.82 -15.51 -5.49
CA ILE A 137 -1.69 -15.27 -4.05
C ILE A 137 -0.52 -16.12 -3.52
N HIS A 138 0.46 -15.48 -2.89
CA HIS A 138 1.54 -16.17 -2.18
C HIS A 138 1.41 -15.97 -0.68
N HIS A 139 1.58 -17.04 0.09
CA HIS A 139 1.64 -17.00 1.55
C HIS A 139 3.12 -17.02 1.98
N ALA A 140 3.75 -15.85 2.00
CA ALA A 140 5.17 -15.67 2.26
C ALA A 140 5.51 -15.75 3.75
N PRO A 141 6.26 -16.78 4.22
CA PRO A 141 6.77 -16.81 5.57
C PRO A 141 7.98 -15.88 5.72
N LEU A 142 8.36 -15.58 6.95
CA LEU A 142 9.65 -14.95 7.20
C LEU A 142 10.78 -15.87 6.71
N PRO A 143 11.85 -15.33 6.11
CA PRO A 143 13.02 -16.10 5.78
C PRO A 143 13.70 -16.63 7.05
N PRO A 144 14.42 -17.76 6.98
CA PRO A 144 15.23 -18.24 8.10
C PRO A 144 16.23 -17.18 8.58
N GLU A 145 16.52 -17.16 9.87
CA GLU A 145 17.48 -16.22 10.44
C GLU A 145 18.87 -16.38 9.77
N GLY A 146 19.47 -15.27 9.37
CA GLY A 146 20.76 -15.26 8.70
C GLY A 146 20.73 -15.51 7.18
N THR A 147 19.53 -15.60 6.57
CA THR A 147 19.38 -15.66 5.11
C THR A 147 19.95 -14.39 4.47
N SER A 148 20.90 -14.52 3.55
CA SER A 148 21.44 -13.39 2.80
C SER A 148 20.42 -12.89 1.76
N GLU A 149 20.51 -11.62 1.34
CA GLU A 149 19.60 -11.04 0.35
C GLU A 149 19.56 -11.83 -0.96
N SER A 150 20.69 -12.38 -1.38
CA SER A 150 20.81 -13.20 -2.60
C SER A 150 20.17 -14.59 -2.50
N GLU A 151 19.83 -15.03 -1.29
CA GLU A 151 19.20 -16.34 -1.01
C GLU A 151 17.71 -16.21 -0.68
N LEU A 152 17.18 -14.97 -0.67
CA LEU A 152 15.76 -14.74 -0.42
C LEU A 152 14.91 -15.41 -1.49
N GLN A 153 13.84 -16.08 -1.06
CA GLN A 153 12.86 -16.64 -1.96
C GLN A 153 12.12 -15.52 -2.72
N GLY A 154 12.06 -15.66 -4.05
CA GLY A 154 11.24 -14.81 -4.90
C GLY A 154 9.79 -15.32 -4.96
N TYR A 155 8.84 -14.38 -4.91
CA TYR A 155 7.41 -14.60 -5.08
C TYR A 155 6.97 -13.85 -6.33
N SER A 156 6.80 -14.56 -7.45
CA SER A 156 6.50 -13.95 -8.75
C SER A 156 5.03 -14.08 -9.10
N GLY A 157 4.50 -13.07 -9.77
CA GLY A 157 3.15 -13.08 -10.32
C GLY A 157 2.96 -11.98 -11.35
N ARG A 158 1.91 -12.12 -12.15
CA ARG A 158 1.53 -11.16 -13.15
C ARG A 158 0.47 -10.20 -12.57
N GLY A 159 0.69 -8.89 -12.72
CA GLY A 159 -0.25 -7.86 -12.31
C GLY A 159 0.20 -6.46 -12.68
N GLN A 160 -0.66 -5.49 -12.52
CA GLN A 160 -0.33 -4.06 -12.48
C GLN A 160 -0.27 -3.58 -11.04
N TYR A 161 -0.98 -4.28 -10.15
CA TYR A 161 -1.00 -3.96 -8.72
C TYR A 161 -0.56 -5.17 -7.92
N VAL A 162 0.03 -4.89 -6.74
CA VAL A 162 0.34 -5.93 -5.75
C VAL A 162 -0.11 -5.45 -4.38
N LEU A 163 -0.95 -6.25 -3.73
CA LEU A 163 -1.42 -5.98 -2.38
C LEU A 163 -0.69 -6.87 -1.38
N GLU A 164 0.01 -6.25 -0.43
CA GLU A 164 0.64 -6.93 0.70
C GLU A 164 -0.19 -6.72 1.97
N VAL A 165 -0.56 -7.82 2.62
CA VAL A 165 -1.32 -7.86 3.87
C VAL A 165 -0.73 -8.88 4.83
N ASN A 166 -1.17 -8.90 6.08
CA ASN A 166 -0.76 -9.93 7.04
C ASN A 166 -1.01 -11.34 6.48
N ARG A 167 -0.04 -12.24 6.64
CA ARG A 167 -0.19 -13.64 6.23
C ARG A 167 -1.43 -14.29 6.85
N GLY A 168 -2.19 -15.00 6.02
CA GLY A 168 -3.44 -15.65 6.39
C GLY A 168 -4.66 -14.74 6.29
N TRP A 169 -4.48 -13.49 5.83
CA TRP A 169 -5.58 -12.57 5.57
C TRP A 169 -6.51 -13.12 4.48
N ALA A 170 -5.97 -13.57 3.35
CA ALA A 170 -6.74 -14.14 2.26
C ALA A 170 -7.57 -15.37 2.72
N ASN A 171 -6.96 -16.28 3.50
CA ASN A 171 -7.67 -17.43 4.05
C ASN A 171 -8.78 -17.05 5.04
N ARG A 172 -8.54 -16.02 5.87
CA ARG A 172 -9.51 -15.54 6.87
C ARG A 172 -10.73 -14.90 6.22
N THR A 173 -10.52 -14.19 5.13
CA THR A 173 -11.56 -13.42 4.43
C THR A 173 -12.24 -14.21 3.31
N GLY A 174 -11.68 -15.36 2.92
CA GLY A 174 -12.17 -16.16 1.80
C GLY A 174 -11.71 -15.66 0.42
N VAL A 175 -10.83 -14.67 0.38
CA VAL A 175 -10.27 -14.12 -0.86
C VAL A 175 -9.43 -15.16 -1.58
N SER A 176 -9.62 -15.29 -2.90
CA SER A 176 -9.01 -16.29 -3.76
C SER A 176 -8.63 -15.75 -5.14
N VAL A 177 -7.85 -16.51 -5.90
CA VAL A 177 -7.55 -16.21 -7.30
C VAL A 177 -8.84 -16.21 -8.11
N GLY A 178 -9.03 -15.19 -8.93
CA GLY A 178 -10.24 -14.97 -9.74
C GLY A 178 -11.20 -13.96 -9.12
N ASP A 179 -11.04 -13.59 -7.85
CA ASP A 179 -11.84 -12.53 -7.24
C ASP A 179 -11.47 -11.16 -7.82
N THR A 180 -12.38 -10.20 -7.65
CA THR A 180 -12.24 -8.85 -8.18
C THR A 180 -11.88 -7.88 -7.06
N VAL A 181 -10.92 -7.02 -7.34
CA VAL A 181 -10.43 -5.96 -6.47
C VAL A 181 -10.90 -4.62 -7.04
N GLU A 182 -11.63 -3.87 -6.24
CA GLU A 182 -11.94 -2.46 -6.48
C GLU A 182 -10.83 -1.62 -5.84
N LEU A 183 -10.18 -0.82 -6.67
CA LEU A 183 -9.04 -0.01 -6.29
C LEU A 183 -9.48 1.36 -5.74
N PRO A 184 -8.62 2.07 -4.98
CA PRO A 184 -8.88 3.45 -4.60
C PRO A 184 -8.94 4.38 -5.82
N ASP A 185 -9.84 5.37 -5.84
CA ASP A 185 -10.00 6.36 -6.93
C ASP A 185 -8.69 7.08 -7.31
N SER A 186 -7.72 7.13 -6.38
CA SER A 186 -6.43 7.79 -6.57
C SER A 186 -5.43 6.99 -7.43
N VAL A 187 -5.75 5.74 -7.78
CA VAL A 187 -4.88 4.87 -8.59
C VAL A 187 -5.54 4.40 -9.90
N GLU A 188 -6.78 4.84 -10.17
CA GLU A 188 -7.50 4.61 -11.42
C GLU A 188 -7.15 5.62 -12.52
#